data_6d9242be6d6281b3926dd065801debd8
#
_entry.id   6d9242be6d6281b3926dd065801debd8
#
_cell.length_a   1.000
_cell.length_b   1.000
_cell.length_c   1.000
_cell.angle_alpha   90.00
_cell.angle_beta   90.00
_cell.angle_gamma   90.00
#
_symmetry.space_group_name_H-M   'P 1'
#
loop_
_entity.id
_entity.type
_entity.pdbx_description
1 polymer ?
#
loop_
_entity_poly.entity_id
_entity_poly.type
_entity_poly.pdbx_seq_one_letter_code
_entity_poly.pdbx_strand_id
1 'polypeptide(L)' 'MTLKAKVLRAIGKYPGVHGGDLARMYETDRGNMSRLIKSLEKEGLIEVRSEKMPGMRIVAKRLYRVG' A
#
# COMPACT_ATOMS: atom_id res chain seq x y z
N MET A 1 17.56 -7.41 1.40
CA MET A 1 16.23 -7.22 0.82
C MET A 1 15.90 -5.72 0.77
N THR A 2 15.44 -5.22 -0.36
CA THR A 2 15.09 -3.81 -0.51
C THR A 2 13.79 -3.47 0.23
N LEU A 3 13.59 -2.20 0.54
CA LEU A 3 12.34 -1.75 1.14
C LEU A 3 11.13 -2.10 0.25
N LYS A 4 11.28 -1.95 -1.07
CA LYS A 4 10.24 -2.32 -2.03
C LYS A 4 9.84 -3.79 -1.90
N ALA A 5 10.80 -4.69 -1.80
CA ALA A 5 10.54 -6.12 -1.64
C ALA A 5 9.88 -6.43 -0.28
N LYS A 6 10.31 -5.76 0.79
CA LYS A 6 9.70 -5.89 2.11
C LYS A 6 8.24 -5.44 2.10
N VAL A 7 7.96 -4.32 1.46
CA VAL A 7 6.60 -3.78 1.35
C VAL A 7 5.70 -4.73 0.55
N LEU A 8 6.18 -5.24 -0.57
CA LEU A 8 5.42 -6.21 -1.37
C LEU A 8 5.07 -7.46 -0.54
N ARG A 9 6.03 -7.97 0.21
CA ARG A 9 5.83 -9.11 1.09
C ARG A 9 4.80 -8.82 2.18
N ALA A 10 4.86 -7.63 2.78
CA ALA A 10 3.91 -7.22 3.81
C ALA A 10 2.49 -7.11 3.26
N ILE A 11 2.33 -6.59 2.05
CA ILE A 11 1.03 -6.50 1.39
C ILE A 11 0.43 -7.90 1.17
N GLY A 12 1.25 -8.87 0.79
CA GLY A 12 0.81 -10.25 0.65
C GLY A 12 0.44 -10.91 1.97
N LYS A 13 1.15 -10.57 3.04
CA LYS A 13 0.91 -11.10 4.38
C LYS A 13 -0.31 -10.45 5.05
N TYR A 14 -0.55 -9.17 4.79
CA TYR A 14 -1.65 -8.41 5.38
C TYR A 14 -2.56 -7.82 4.29
N PRO A 15 -3.38 -8.66 3.61
CA PRO A 15 -4.26 -8.17 2.55
C PRO A 15 -5.20 -7.08 3.06
N GLY A 16 -5.31 -5.99 2.31
CA GLY A 16 -6.13 -4.86 2.72
C GLY A 16 -5.41 -3.85 3.59
N VAL A 17 -4.09 -3.97 3.77
CA VAL A 17 -3.29 -3.02 4.55
C VAL A 17 -3.31 -1.64 3.89
N HIS A 18 -3.27 -0.60 4.72
CA HIS A 18 -3.18 0.78 4.24
C HIS A 18 -1.73 1.23 4.08
N GLY A 19 -1.47 2.11 3.11
CA GLY A 19 -0.14 2.66 2.89
C GLY A 19 0.43 3.39 4.10
N GLY A 20 -0.43 4.08 4.86
CA GLY A 20 -0.03 4.75 6.10
C GLY A 20 0.48 3.77 7.16
N ASP A 21 -0.10 2.59 7.24
CA ASP A 21 0.34 1.54 8.17
C ASP A 21 1.72 1.01 7.77
N LEU A 22 1.94 0.83 6.47
CA LEU A 22 3.24 0.40 5.95
C LEU A 22 4.31 1.46 6.20
N ALA A 23 3.98 2.74 6.03
CA ALA A 23 4.91 3.83 6.29
C ALA A 23 5.35 3.84 7.76
N ARG A 24 4.42 3.60 8.68
CA ARG A 24 4.73 3.47 10.10
C ARG A 24 5.54 2.22 10.42
N MET A 25 5.17 1.09 9.84
CA MET A 25 5.84 -0.19 10.06
C MET A 25 7.31 -0.14 9.67
N TYR A 26 7.64 0.53 8.58
CA TYR A 26 9.01 0.62 8.08
C TYR A 26 9.68 1.98 8.36
N GLU A 27 9.08 2.80 9.21
CA GLU A 27 9.63 4.08 9.64
C GLU A 27 10.06 4.98 8.46
N THR A 28 9.21 5.07 7.45
CA THR A 28 9.44 5.90 6.27
C THR A 28 8.32 6.93 6.15
N ASP A 29 8.55 8.01 5.41
CA ASP A 29 7.52 9.03 5.22
C ASP A 29 6.45 8.55 4.24
N ARG A 30 5.26 9.18 4.30
CA ARG A 30 4.13 8.83 3.46
C ARG A 30 4.40 9.08 1.97
N GLY A 31 5.14 10.12 1.65
CA GLY A 31 5.49 10.45 0.27
C GLY A 31 6.34 9.37 -0.35
N ASN A 32 7.36 8.92 0.37
CA ASN A 32 8.22 7.85 -0.09
C ASN A 32 7.44 6.54 -0.26
N MET A 33 6.62 6.20 0.73
CA MET A 33 5.78 4.99 0.67
C MET A 33 4.80 5.07 -0.49
N SER A 34 4.19 6.22 -0.72
CA SER A 34 3.25 6.42 -1.83
C SER A 34 3.90 6.16 -3.19
N ARG A 35 5.11 6.68 -3.40
CA ARG A 35 5.87 6.45 -4.65
C ARG A 35 6.18 4.98 -4.85
N LEU A 36 6.57 4.30 -3.78
CA LEU A 36 6.91 2.89 -3.79
C LEU A 36 5.67 2.05 -4.12
N ILE A 37 4.53 2.36 -3.52
CA ILE A 37 3.25 1.69 -3.79
C ILE A 37 2.83 1.90 -5.25
N LYS A 38 2.95 3.12 -5.77
CA LYS A 38 2.65 3.40 -7.18
C LYS A 38 3.54 2.61 -8.12
N SER A 39 4.81 2.46 -7.77
CA SER A 39 5.75 1.64 -8.55
C SER A 39 5.31 0.18 -8.58
N LEU A 40 4.94 -0.38 -7.44
CA LEU A 40 4.46 -1.76 -7.35
C LEU A 40 3.16 -1.96 -8.15
N GLU A 41 2.25 -1.00 -8.09
CA GLU A 41 1.01 -1.03 -8.86
C GLU A 41 1.29 -0.98 -10.36
N LYS A 42 2.18 -0.09 -10.78
CA LYS A 42 2.57 0.06 -12.19
C LYS A 42 3.20 -1.23 -12.74
N GLU A 43 3.96 -1.95 -11.91
CA GLU A 43 4.55 -3.22 -12.28
C GLU A 43 3.54 -4.38 -12.28
N GLY A 44 2.30 -4.13 -11.86
CA GLY A 44 1.27 -5.15 -11.81
C GLY A 44 1.40 -6.13 -10.65
N LEU A 45 2.20 -5.79 -9.64
CA LEU A 45 2.45 -6.67 -8.50
C LEU A 45 1.43 -6.53 -7.38
N ILE A 46 0.74 -5.40 -7.32
CA ILE A 46 -0.30 -5.13 -6.33
C ILE A 46 -1.50 -4.49 -6.97
N GLU A 47 -2.65 -4.61 -6.30
CA GLU A 47 -3.90 -3.94 -6.65
C GLU A 47 -4.23 -2.95 -5.54
N VAL A 48 -4.59 -1.73 -5.93
CA VAL A 48 -5.04 -0.69 -5.00
C VAL A 48 -6.55 -0.53 -5.14
N ARG A 49 -7.28 -0.78 -4.06
CA ARG A 49 -8.73 -0.60 -4.01
C ARG A 49 -9.06 0.61 -3.16
N SER A 50 -9.90 1.49 -3.70
CA SER A 50 -10.36 2.67 -2.97
C SER A 50 -11.69 2.36 -2.30
N GLU A 51 -11.78 2.60 -0.99
CA GLU A 51 -13.02 2.51 -0.23
C GLU A 51 -13.47 3.91 0.15
N LYS A 52 -14.66 4.30 -0.30
CA LYS A 52 -15.28 5.55 0.13
C LYS A 52 -16.32 5.25 1.19
N MET A 53 -16.08 5.71 2.41
CA MET A 53 -17.06 5.58 3.48
C MET A 53 -18.20 6.58 3.28
N PRO A 54 -19.47 6.16 3.43
CA PRO A 54 -20.59 7.08 3.32
C PRO A 54 -20.46 8.24 4.32
N GLY A 55 -20.57 9.48 3.81
CA GLY A 55 -20.48 10.68 4.63
C GLY A 55 -19.08 11.18 4.92
N MET A 56 -18.04 10.51 4.46
CA MET A 56 -16.65 10.93 4.64
C MET A 56 -16.03 11.40 3.32
N ARG A 57 -15.23 12.48 3.40
CA ARG A 57 -14.47 13.00 2.26
C ARG A 57 -13.18 12.20 2.01
N ILE A 58 -12.80 11.34 2.94
CA ILE A 58 -11.55 10.60 2.88
C ILE A 58 -11.78 9.27 2.18
N VAL A 59 -10.98 9.02 1.14
CA VAL A 59 -10.94 7.74 0.44
C VAL A 59 -9.82 6.91 1.06
N ALA A 60 -10.18 5.83 1.74
CA ALA A 60 -9.20 4.88 2.24
C ALA A 60 -8.79 3.94 1.11
N LYS A 61 -7.49 3.81 0.89
CA LYS A 61 -6.94 2.89 -0.11
C LYS A 61 -6.41 1.64 0.58
N ARG A 62 -6.88 0.48 0.13
CA ARG A 62 -6.42 -0.82 0.61
C ARG A 62 -5.57 -1.50 -0.45
N LEU A 63 -4.54 -2.18 0.01
CA LEU A 63 -3.54 -2.79 -0.86
C LEU A 63 -3.66 -4.31 -0.83
N TYR A 64 -3.59 -4.92 -2.02
CA TYR A 64 -3.66 -6.36 -2.19
C TYR A 64 -2.59 -6.84 -3.15
N ARG A 65 -1.99 -7.98 -2.87
CA ARG A 65 -1.04 -8.57 -3.79
C ARG A 65 -1.77 -9.27 -4.94
N VAL A 66 -1.26 -9.07 -6.16
CA VAL A 66 -1.77 -9.74 -7.37
C VAL A 66 -1.07 -11.11 -7.49
N GLY A 67 -1.83 -12.11 -7.81
CA GLY A 67 -1.32 -13.47 -8.02
C GLY A 67 -1.75 -14.47 -6.99
#